data_335fb8a120d69ae71f7500f2c70ff00e
#
_entry.id   335fb8a120d69ae71f7500f2c70ff00e
#
_cell.length_a   1.000
_cell.length_b   1.000
_cell.length_c   1.000
_cell.angle_alpha   90.00
_cell.angle_beta   90.00
_cell.angle_gamma   90.00
#
_symmetry.space_group_name_H-M   'P 1'
#
loop_
_entity.id
_entity.type
_entity.pdbx_description
1 polymer ?
#
loop_
_entity_poly.entity_id
_entity_poly.type
_entity_poly.pdbx_seq_one_letter_code
_entity_poly.pdbx_strand_id
1 'polypeptide(L)' 'MSQTFELYEDSSGEWRWRLRAGGDIVADSGEGYASKSGARDAVETVKGGAYDAPVEEQ' A
#
# COMPACT_ATOMS: atom_id res chain seq x y z
N MET A 1 -8.57 -16.59 -4.28
CA MET A 1 -8.47 -15.68 -3.14
C MET A 1 -8.36 -14.27 -3.62
N SER A 2 -9.16 -13.38 -3.06
CA SER A 2 -9.14 -12.00 -3.50
C SER A 2 -8.20 -11.17 -2.62
N GLN A 3 -7.56 -10.22 -3.25
CA GLN A 3 -6.71 -9.25 -2.56
C GLN A 3 -7.25 -7.87 -2.85
N THR A 4 -7.16 -7.00 -1.87
CA THR A 4 -7.72 -5.66 -1.97
C THR A 4 -6.74 -4.65 -1.37
N PHE A 5 -6.44 -3.61 -2.15
CA PHE A 5 -5.75 -2.44 -1.60
C PHE A 5 -6.77 -1.54 -0.94
N GLU A 6 -6.49 -1.13 0.28
CA GLU A 6 -7.36 -0.22 1.03
C GLU A 6 -6.60 1.07 1.28
N LEU A 7 -7.24 2.18 0.93
CA LEU A 7 -6.73 3.52 1.26
C LEU A 7 -7.48 4.02 2.47
N TYR A 8 -6.77 4.57 3.44
CA TYR A 8 -7.41 5.08 4.64
C TYR A 8 -6.61 6.24 5.21
N GLU A 9 -7.31 7.08 5.95
CA GLU A 9 -6.69 8.19 6.67
C GLU A 9 -6.44 7.74 8.10
N ASP A 10 -5.21 7.95 8.58
CA ASP A 10 -4.86 7.53 9.93
C ASP A 10 -5.25 8.60 10.96
N SER A 11 -4.96 8.32 12.24
CA SER A 11 -5.37 9.20 13.32
C SER A 11 -4.62 10.54 13.31
N SER A 12 -3.52 10.65 12.60
CA SER A 12 -2.78 11.90 12.49
C SER A 12 -3.14 12.68 11.22
N GLY A 13 -4.11 12.21 10.45
CA GLY A 13 -4.58 12.90 9.27
C GLY A 13 -3.79 12.60 8.01
N GLU A 14 -2.92 11.61 8.06
CA GLU A 14 -2.16 11.22 6.88
C GLU A 14 -2.82 10.04 6.20
N TRP A 15 -2.63 9.95 4.89
CA TRP A 15 -3.20 8.87 4.11
C TRP A 15 -2.22 7.71 4.04
N ARG A 16 -2.76 6.48 4.14
CA ARG A 16 -1.98 5.25 4.11
C ARG A 16 -2.70 4.24 3.24
N TRP A 17 -1.98 3.19 2.87
CA TRP A 17 -2.61 2.08 2.17
C TRP A 17 -2.14 0.77 2.79
N ARG A 18 -2.95 -0.26 2.60
CA ARG A 18 -2.59 -1.62 2.98
C ARG A 18 -3.18 -2.58 1.98
N LEU A 19 -2.56 -3.74 1.88
CA LEU A 19 -3.03 -4.81 1.00
C LEU A 19 -3.53 -5.95 1.86
N ARG A 20 -4.78 -6.29 1.69
CA ARG A 20 -5.38 -7.44 2.36
C ARG A 20 -5.44 -8.62 1.42
N ALA A 21 -5.14 -9.82 1.96
CA ALA A 21 -5.32 -11.09 1.26
C ALA A 21 -6.16 -11.95 2.20
N GLY A 22 -7.41 -12.18 1.81
CA GLY A 22 -8.34 -12.85 2.72
C GLY A 22 -8.59 -11.98 3.94
N GLY A 23 -8.37 -12.53 5.12
CA GLY A 23 -8.53 -11.79 6.36
C GLY A 23 -7.27 -11.14 6.88
N ASP A 24 -6.16 -11.27 6.15
CA ASP A 24 -4.86 -10.85 6.65
C ASP A 24 -4.35 -9.61 5.93
N ILE A 25 -3.60 -8.78 6.67
CA ILE A 25 -2.85 -7.68 6.06
C ILE A 25 -1.49 -8.23 5.68
N VAL A 26 -1.19 -8.25 4.38
CA VAL A 26 0.06 -8.84 3.89
C VAL A 26 1.08 -7.78 3.49
N ALA A 27 0.66 -6.52 3.36
CA ALA A 27 1.57 -5.41 3.05
C ALA A 27 0.91 -4.10 3.47
N ASP A 28 1.72 -3.09 3.75
CA ASP A 28 1.20 -1.75 4.01
C ASP A 28 2.22 -0.72 3.54
N SER A 29 1.82 0.57 3.58
CA SER A 29 2.66 1.63 3.05
C SER A 29 3.87 1.94 3.93
N GLY A 30 3.78 1.65 5.23
CA GLY A 30 4.87 1.95 6.14
C GLY A 30 5.08 3.43 6.42
N GLU A 31 4.47 4.32 5.64
CA GLU A 31 4.58 5.75 5.83
C GLU A 31 3.26 6.42 5.52
N GLY A 32 3.11 7.66 5.98
CA GLY A 32 1.93 8.44 5.70
C GLY A 32 2.17 9.41 4.55
N TYR A 33 1.16 9.61 3.74
CA TYR A 33 1.18 10.56 2.63
C TYR A 33 0.31 11.76 2.99
N ALA A 34 0.73 12.93 2.54
CA ALA A 34 0.01 14.16 2.85
C ALA A 34 -1.35 14.22 2.16
N SER A 35 -1.52 13.49 1.06
CA SER A 35 -2.78 13.53 0.31
C SER A 35 -3.21 12.14 -0.09
N LYS A 36 -4.50 12.00 -0.34
CA LYS A 36 -5.08 10.75 -0.82
C LYS A 36 -4.49 10.38 -2.18
N SER A 37 -4.28 11.38 -3.05
CA SER A 37 -3.74 11.10 -4.38
C SER A 37 -2.30 10.59 -4.30
N GLY A 38 -1.51 11.09 -3.34
CA GLY A 38 -0.15 10.57 -3.15
C GLY A 38 -0.15 9.13 -2.73
N ALA A 39 -1.03 8.75 -1.80
CA ALA A 39 -1.15 7.36 -1.38
C ALA A 39 -1.65 6.48 -2.51
N ARG A 40 -2.61 6.96 -3.31
CA ARG A 40 -3.12 6.21 -4.45
C ARG A 40 -2.03 6.00 -5.50
N ASP A 41 -1.20 7.00 -5.75
CA ASP A 41 -0.10 6.87 -6.71
C ASP A 41 0.88 5.79 -6.26
N ALA A 42 1.13 5.70 -4.96
CA ALA A 42 1.98 4.64 -4.41
C ALA A 42 1.37 3.26 -4.64
N VAL A 43 0.06 3.14 -4.47
CA VAL A 43 -0.64 1.89 -4.75
C VAL A 43 -0.48 1.51 -6.23
N GLU A 44 -0.63 2.49 -7.12
CA GLU A 44 -0.50 2.21 -8.55
C GLU A 44 0.91 1.77 -8.91
N THR A 45 1.92 2.34 -8.26
CA THR A 45 3.29 1.93 -8.47
C THR A 45 3.49 0.47 -8.05
N VAL A 46 2.95 0.10 -6.89
CA VAL A 46 3.06 -1.28 -6.40
C VAL A 46 2.34 -2.24 -7.35
N LYS A 47 1.13 -1.89 -7.76
CA LYS A 47 0.35 -2.75 -8.65
C LYS A 47 1.01 -2.92 -10.01
N GLY A 48 1.63 -1.85 -10.52
CA GLY A 48 2.13 -1.84 -11.87
C GLY A 48 3.56 -2.31 -12.03
N GLY A 49 4.39 -2.23 -10.98
CA GLY A 49 5.81 -2.44 -11.15
C GLY A 49 6.48 -3.33 -10.13
N ALA A 50 5.95 -3.41 -8.92
CA ALA A 50 6.63 -4.16 -7.86
C ALA A 50 6.64 -5.67 -8.12
N TYR A 51 5.77 -6.14 -9.00
CA TYR A 51 5.70 -7.55 -9.36
C TYR A 51 7.06 -8.07 -9.85
N ASP A 52 7.79 -7.26 -10.63
CA ASP A 52 9.09 -7.66 -11.19
C ASP A 52 10.27 -7.21 -10.34
N ALA A 53 10.02 -6.58 -9.21
CA ALA A 53 11.10 -6.07 -8.37
C ALA A 53 11.87 -7.25 -7.76
N PRO A 54 13.20 -7.24 -7.84
CA PRO A 54 13.99 -8.33 -7.27
C PRO A 54 13.97 -8.26 -5.74
N VAL A 55 14.17 -9.40 -5.11
CA VAL A 55 14.30 -9.49 -3.66
C VAL A 55 15.78 -9.41 -3.32
N GLU A 56 16.14 -8.45 -2.48
CA GLU A 56 17.53 -8.30 -2.04
C GLU A 56 17.56 -8.47 -0.53
N GLU A 57 18.43 -9.33 -0.03
CA GLU A 57 18.63 -9.45 1.40
C GLU A 57 19.60 -8.38 1.87
N GLN A 58 19.20 -7.71 2.93
CA GLN A 58 20.01 -6.63 3.51
C GLN A 58 20.78 -7.09 4.74
#